data_97f39b55c047f57894af8655c00fa46e
#
_entry.id   97f39b55c047f57894af8655c00fa46e
#
_cell.length_a   1.000
_cell.length_b   1.000
_cell.length_c   1.000
_cell.angle_alpha   90.00
_cell.angle_beta   90.00
_cell.angle_gamma   90.00
#
_symmetry.space_group_name_H-M   'P 1'
#
loop_
_entity.id
_entity.type
_entity.pdbx_description
1 polymer ?
#
loop_
_entity_poly.entity_id
_entity_poly.type
_entity_poly.pdbx_seq_one_letter_code
_entity_poly.pdbx_strand_id
1 'polypeptide(L)'
;MNIGEKIKNLRVEKMMTQTELAGDQVTRNMLSLIEKGRAVPSLQTLSYIASRLNVTPAFLLADEKEEKMMLKSSAISNVLLAFKNQNYRICMDLCQRIGGEYSQKDDEISLVMAESAISIAVEEIYADRIRSAWQYLDDAVMYASQTVYSTKHIEAMAGIIFEYLGELSPSLVSENMELDSFDYNSAKQMCVDNELCKYIVSLKNADAEYSFEDEALERHVVCRRFMANGEYDKANSALNDILKLDVRLPGVLMYHLFEDLELCCRQLGNSKSAKTYSLEKMSQLERILS
;
A
#
# COMPACT_ATOMS: atom_id res chain seq x y z
N MET A 1 -3.74 9.19 -35.54
CA MET A 1 -5.16 9.53 -35.86
C MET A 1 -5.24 11.00 -36.21
N ASN A 2 -5.98 11.40 -37.25
CA ASN A 2 -6.10 12.82 -37.57
C ASN A 2 -7.19 13.52 -36.71
N ILE A 3 -7.12 14.85 -36.61
CA ILE A 3 -8.01 15.64 -35.75
C ILE A 3 -9.51 15.41 -36.04
N GLY A 4 -9.89 15.23 -37.33
CA GLY A 4 -11.27 14.97 -37.74
C GLY A 4 -11.78 13.61 -37.28
N GLU A 5 -10.93 12.59 -37.33
CA GLU A 5 -11.22 11.25 -36.81
C GLU A 5 -11.41 11.28 -35.29
N LYS A 6 -10.56 12.01 -34.55
CA LYS A 6 -10.71 12.18 -33.09
C LYS A 6 -12.05 12.82 -32.73
N ILE A 7 -12.37 13.94 -33.39
CA ILE A 7 -13.65 14.63 -33.17
C ILE A 7 -14.82 13.68 -33.41
N LYS A 8 -14.80 12.91 -34.52
CA LYS A 8 -15.84 11.94 -34.87
C LYS A 8 -15.96 10.84 -33.79
N ASN A 9 -14.83 10.26 -33.35
CA ASN A 9 -14.83 9.17 -32.36
C ASN A 9 -15.39 9.65 -31.03
N LEU A 10 -14.92 10.79 -30.50
CA LEU A 10 -15.44 11.39 -29.27
C LEU A 10 -16.92 11.72 -29.34
N ARG A 11 -17.39 12.22 -30.50
CA ARG A 11 -18.81 12.51 -30.73
C ARG A 11 -19.65 11.23 -30.65
N VAL A 12 -19.19 10.16 -31.31
CA VAL A 12 -19.89 8.88 -31.34
C VAL A 12 -19.89 8.23 -29.94
N GLU A 13 -18.78 8.26 -29.23
CA GLU A 13 -18.67 7.80 -27.87
C GLU A 13 -19.66 8.49 -26.91
N LYS A 14 -19.85 9.81 -27.12
CA LYS A 14 -20.83 10.61 -26.38
C LYS A 14 -22.25 10.53 -26.97
N MET A 15 -22.50 9.63 -27.91
CA MET A 15 -23.80 9.41 -28.55
C MET A 15 -24.40 10.66 -29.18
N MET A 16 -23.56 11.63 -29.56
CA MET A 16 -24.01 12.89 -30.19
C MET A 16 -24.16 12.77 -31.72
N THR A 17 -25.17 13.38 -32.27
CA THR A 17 -25.28 13.59 -33.71
C THR A 17 -24.36 14.72 -34.19
N GLN A 18 -24.07 14.77 -35.48
CA GLN A 18 -23.31 15.91 -36.07
C GLN A 18 -24.03 17.25 -35.86
N THR A 19 -25.35 17.27 -35.88
CA THR A 19 -26.14 18.49 -35.67
C THR A 19 -26.03 18.97 -34.24
N GLU A 20 -26.11 18.05 -33.27
CA GLU A 20 -25.93 18.36 -31.85
C GLU A 20 -24.51 18.88 -31.56
N LEU A 21 -23.46 18.25 -32.09
CA LEU A 21 -22.10 18.73 -31.87
C LEU A 21 -21.85 20.09 -32.55
N ALA A 22 -22.38 20.29 -33.73
CA ALA A 22 -22.24 21.56 -34.50
C ALA A 22 -22.89 22.76 -33.77
N GLY A 23 -24.05 22.54 -33.12
CA GLY A 23 -24.75 23.61 -32.40
C GLY A 23 -25.01 24.86 -33.28
N ASP A 24 -24.83 26.02 -32.68
CA ASP A 24 -25.15 27.30 -33.32
C ASP A 24 -23.95 27.99 -33.99
N GLN A 25 -22.72 27.55 -33.69
CA GLN A 25 -21.51 28.23 -34.18
C GLN A 25 -20.85 27.52 -35.37
N VAL A 26 -21.18 26.28 -35.63
CA VAL A 26 -20.61 25.48 -36.72
C VAL A 26 -21.75 24.85 -37.53
N THR A 27 -21.71 24.95 -38.86
CA THR A 27 -22.71 24.23 -39.64
C THR A 27 -22.45 22.73 -39.64
N ARG A 28 -23.54 21.92 -39.71
CA ARG A 28 -23.42 20.45 -39.83
C ARG A 28 -22.52 20.05 -41.00
N ASN A 29 -22.61 20.76 -42.12
CA ASN A 29 -21.79 20.48 -43.31
C ASN A 29 -20.30 20.74 -43.03
N MET A 30 -19.95 21.85 -42.36
CA MET A 30 -18.57 22.15 -41.98
C MET A 30 -18.03 21.08 -41.04
N LEU A 31 -18.80 20.68 -40.02
CA LEU A 31 -18.40 19.61 -39.11
C LEU A 31 -18.17 18.28 -39.86
N SER A 32 -19.05 17.93 -40.80
CA SER A 32 -18.87 16.74 -41.64
C SER A 32 -17.60 16.78 -42.48
N LEU A 33 -17.21 17.94 -43.00
CA LEU A 33 -15.96 18.12 -43.75
C LEU A 33 -14.74 18.00 -42.82
N ILE A 34 -14.81 18.55 -41.61
CA ILE A 34 -13.75 18.41 -40.57
C ILE A 34 -13.58 16.96 -40.19
N GLU A 35 -14.67 16.24 -39.86
CA GLU A 35 -14.62 14.83 -39.47
C GLU A 35 -14.04 13.92 -40.58
N LYS A 36 -14.22 14.28 -41.85
CA LYS A 36 -13.65 13.58 -43.01
C LYS A 36 -12.24 14.03 -43.38
N GLY A 37 -11.64 14.94 -42.61
CA GLY A 37 -10.31 15.49 -42.89
C GLY A 37 -10.23 16.35 -44.16
N ARG A 38 -11.39 16.83 -44.68
CA ARG A 38 -11.47 17.67 -45.89
C ARG A 38 -11.47 19.17 -45.59
N ALA A 39 -11.59 19.56 -44.33
CA ALA A 39 -11.46 20.92 -43.85
C ALA A 39 -10.66 20.95 -42.55
N VAL A 40 -9.81 21.95 -42.37
CA VAL A 40 -9.08 22.21 -41.13
C VAL A 40 -9.86 23.27 -40.35
N PRO A 41 -10.28 23.00 -39.11
CA PRO A 41 -10.98 23.97 -38.29
C PRO A 41 -10.05 25.11 -37.88
N SER A 42 -10.60 26.33 -37.80
CA SER A 42 -9.92 27.43 -37.13
C SER A 42 -9.76 27.16 -35.65
N LEU A 43 -8.83 27.82 -34.95
CA LEU A 43 -8.65 27.69 -33.51
C LEU A 43 -9.95 27.98 -32.74
N GLN A 44 -10.73 28.97 -33.20
CA GLN A 44 -12.03 29.31 -32.60
C GLN A 44 -13.04 28.18 -32.78
N THR A 45 -13.14 27.61 -33.99
CA THR A 45 -14.00 26.45 -34.29
C THR A 45 -13.58 25.24 -33.47
N LEU A 46 -12.28 25.01 -33.39
CA LEU A 46 -11.73 23.90 -32.60
C LEU A 46 -12.03 24.03 -31.09
N SER A 47 -11.84 25.23 -30.54
CA SER A 47 -12.17 25.53 -29.15
C SER A 47 -13.65 25.33 -28.84
N TYR A 48 -14.51 25.72 -29.76
CA TYR A 48 -15.95 25.49 -29.64
C TYR A 48 -16.30 24.00 -29.65
N ILE A 49 -15.80 23.25 -30.63
CA ILE A 49 -16.02 21.80 -30.72
C ILE A 49 -15.49 21.09 -29.47
N ALA A 50 -14.28 21.45 -29.00
CA ALA A 50 -13.65 20.89 -27.80
C ALA A 50 -14.52 21.12 -26.56
N SER A 51 -15.04 22.34 -26.36
CA SER A 51 -15.93 22.65 -25.23
C SER A 51 -17.19 21.78 -25.22
N ARG A 52 -17.80 21.58 -26.40
CA ARG A 52 -18.99 20.74 -26.52
C ARG A 52 -18.73 19.26 -26.32
N LEU A 53 -17.51 18.80 -26.63
CA LEU A 53 -17.04 17.46 -26.37
C LEU A 53 -16.48 17.30 -24.94
N ASN A 54 -16.47 18.38 -24.14
CA ASN A 54 -15.89 18.39 -22.78
C ASN A 54 -14.43 17.88 -22.73
N VAL A 55 -13.64 18.39 -23.70
CA VAL A 55 -12.17 18.15 -23.78
C VAL A 55 -11.48 19.49 -24.04
N THR A 56 -10.16 19.52 -23.89
CA THR A 56 -9.37 20.71 -24.24
C THR A 56 -9.07 20.76 -25.77
N PRO A 57 -8.88 21.94 -26.35
CA PRO A 57 -8.40 22.05 -27.75
C PRO A 57 -7.04 21.34 -27.92
N ALA A 58 -6.16 21.40 -26.92
CA ALA A 58 -4.88 20.72 -26.92
C ALA A 58 -5.03 19.19 -27.05
N PHE A 59 -6.01 18.59 -26.40
CA PHE A 59 -6.31 17.17 -26.54
C PHE A 59 -6.70 16.78 -27.99
N LEU A 60 -7.48 17.61 -28.69
CA LEU A 60 -7.83 17.35 -30.07
C LEU A 60 -6.65 17.51 -31.04
N LEU A 61 -5.70 18.38 -30.71
CA LEU A 61 -4.47 18.62 -31.49
C LEU A 61 -3.36 17.63 -31.20
N ALA A 62 -3.34 17.02 -29.98
CA ALA A 62 -2.30 16.12 -29.52
C ALA A 62 -2.08 14.96 -30.49
N ASP A 63 -0.85 14.54 -30.67
CA ASP A 63 -0.56 13.28 -31.33
C ASP A 63 -0.91 12.10 -30.39
N GLU A 64 -0.75 10.88 -30.84
CA GLU A 64 -1.09 9.69 -30.05
C GLU A 64 -0.25 9.58 -28.77
N LYS A 65 1.00 10.02 -28.80
CA LYS A 65 1.91 10.01 -27.66
C LYS A 65 1.52 11.11 -26.65
N GLU A 66 1.24 12.31 -27.14
CA GLU A 66 0.79 13.44 -26.31
C GLU A 66 -0.57 13.16 -25.66
N GLU A 67 -1.49 12.53 -26.41
CA GLU A 67 -2.80 12.12 -25.89
C GLU A 67 -2.66 11.13 -24.74
N LYS A 68 -1.85 10.09 -24.91
CA LYS A 68 -1.53 9.13 -23.84
C LYS A 68 -0.94 9.83 -22.62
N MET A 69 -0.03 10.78 -22.84
CA MET A 69 0.61 11.53 -21.76
C MET A 69 -0.38 12.41 -20.99
N MET A 70 -1.33 13.05 -21.69
CA MET A 70 -2.40 13.85 -21.08
C MET A 70 -3.37 12.99 -20.25
N LEU A 71 -3.79 11.84 -20.80
CA LEU A 71 -4.65 10.88 -20.09
C LEU A 71 -3.95 10.33 -18.86
N LYS A 72 -2.67 9.94 -18.99
CA LYS A 72 -1.85 9.50 -17.87
C LYS A 72 -1.76 10.58 -16.79
N SER A 73 -1.46 11.82 -17.16
CA SER A 73 -1.35 12.93 -16.19
C SER A 73 -2.65 13.16 -15.41
N SER A 74 -3.80 13.05 -16.07
CA SER A 74 -5.11 13.14 -15.40
C SER A 74 -5.37 11.96 -14.47
N ALA A 75 -5.01 10.75 -14.89
CA ALA A 75 -5.19 9.54 -14.10
C ALA A 75 -4.27 9.52 -12.86
N ILE A 76 -3.00 9.94 -13.00
CA ILE A 76 -2.05 10.06 -11.88
C ILE A 76 -2.58 11.00 -10.79
N SER A 77 -3.27 12.08 -11.14
CA SER A 77 -3.85 12.98 -10.14
C SER A 77 -4.84 12.25 -9.20
N ASN A 78 -5.62 11.30 -9.73
CA ASN A 78 -6.53 10.49 -8.93
C ASN A 78 -5.77 9.46 -8.06
N VAL A 79 -4.70 8.89 -8.60
CA VAL A 79 -3.81 7.98 -7.85
C VAL A 79 -3.20 8.70 -6.66
N LEU A 80 -2.60 9.89 -6.88
CA LEU A 80 -1.99 10.68 -5.82
C LEU A 80 -2.99 11.13 -4.77
N LEU A 81 -4.23 11.45 -5.18
CA LEU A 81 -5.30 11.78 -4.23
C LEU A 81 -5.70 10.57 -3.38
N ALA A 82 -5.83 9.39 -3.98
CA ALA A 82 -6.09 8.15 -3.25
C ALA A 82 -4.96 7.83 -2.27
N PHE A 83 -3.71 7.97 -2.71
CA PHE A 83 -2.52 7.75 -1.88
C PHE A 83 -2.47 8.72 -0.69
N LYS A 84 -2.65 10.01 -0.92
CA LYS A 84 -2.70 11.04 0.13
C LYS A 84 -3.79 10.77 1.17
N ASN A 85 -4.91 10.19 0.75
CA ASN A 85 -6.01 9.82 1.63
C ASN A 85 -5.82 8.43 2.26
N GLN A 86 -4.64 7.80 2.13
CA GLN A 86 -4.31 6.46 2.63
C GLN A 86 -5.24 5.35 2.10
N ASN A 87 -5.89 5.59 0.97
CA ASN A 87 -6.74 4.59 0.30
C ASN A 87 -5.88 3.71 -0.63
N TYR A 88 -4.94 2.97 -0.06
CA TYR A 88 -3.91 2.22 -0.79
C TYR A 88 -4.48 1.18 -1.76
N ARG A 89 -5.59 0.51 -1.41
CA ARG A 89 -6.26 -0.46 -2.29
C ARG A 89 -6.85 0.19 -3.54
N ILE A 90 -7.48 1.37 -3.39
CA ILE A 90 -7.97 2.17 -4.52
C ILE A 90 -6.79 2.64 -5.36
N CYS A 91 -5.69 3.04 -4.72
CA CYS A 91 -4.47 3.45 -5.39
C CYS A 91 -3.92 2.32 -6.28
N MET A 92 -3.82 1.10 -5.77
CA MET A 92 -3.38 -0.09 -6.51
C MET A 92 -4.29 -0.39 -7.72
N ASP A 93 -5.63 -0.37 -7.53
CA ASP A 93 -6.59 -0.59 -8.62
C ASP A 93 -6.47 0.46 -9.73
N LEU A 94 -6.34 1.74 -9.37
CA LEU A 94 -6.12 2.82 -10.33
C LEU A 94 -4.80 2.65 -11.09
N CYS A 95 -3.70 2.31 -10.40
CA CYS A 95 -2.40 2.06 -11.01
C CYS A 95 -2.45 0.88 -12.00
N GLN A 96 -3.10 -0.22 -11.64
CA GLN A 96 -3.27 -1.39 -12.51
C GLN A 96 -4.05 -1.05 -13.79
N ARG A 97 -5.11 -0.25 -13.68
CA ARG A 97 -5.87 0.22 -14.85
C ARG A 97 -5.01 1.08 -15.78
N ILE A 98 -4.24 2.02 -15.22
CA ILE A 98 -3.33 2.85 -16.00
C ILE A 98 -2.26 1.98 -16.68
N GLY A 99 -1.65 1.04 -15.97
CA GLY A 99 -0.62 0.14 -16.49
C GLY A 99 -1.14 -0.76 -17.62
N GLY A 100 -2.38 -1.26 -17.54
CA GLY A 100 -3.02 -2.06 -18.59
C GLY A 100 -3.26 -1.29 -19.90
N GLU A 101 -3.59 0.01 -19.80
CA GLU A 101 -3.83 0.87 -20.97
C GLU A 101 -2.53 1.37 -21.63
N TYR A 102 -1.44 1.54 -20.85
CA TYR A 102 -0.22 2.22 -21.30
C TYR A 102 0.99 1.31 -21.53
N SER A 103 0.87 0.00 -21.29
CA SER A 103 1.79 -1.09 -21.74
C SER A 103 3.31 -0.87 -21.58
N GLN A 104 3.75 0.14 -20.84
CA GLN A 104 5.16 0.39 -20.54
C GLN A 104 5.36 0.45 -19.04
N LYS A 105 6.47 -0.13 -18.56
CA LYS A 105 6.93 0.06 -17.17
C LYS A 105 7.07 1.55 -16.91
N ASP A 106 6.37 2.04 -15.91
CA ASP A 106 6.34 3.44 -15.51
C ASP A 106 6.89 3.53 -14.10
N ASP A 107 8.02 4.21 -13.96
CA ASP A 107 8.76 4.29 -12.69
C ASP A 107 7.92 4.93 -11.56
N GLU A 108 7.13 5.97 -11.88
CA GLU A 108 6.29 6.65 -10.89
C GLU A 108 5.15 5.74 -10.43
N ILE A 109 4.51 5.04 -11.37
CA ILE A 109 3.44 4.08 -11.05
C ILE A 109 4.01 2.92 -10.23
N SER A 110 5.16 2.36 -10.62
CA SER A 110 5.81 1.28 -9.89
C SER A 110 6.17 1.69 -8.47
N LEU A 111 6.68 2.91 -8.26
CA LEU A 111 6.95 3.44 -6.92
C LEU A 111 5.68 3.52 -6.08
N VAL A 112 4.61 4.12 -6.61
CA VAL A 112 3.34 4.26 -5.88
C VAL A 112 2.71 2.90 -5.58
N MET A 113 2.85 1.91 -6.48
CA MET A 113 2.39 0.54 -6.24
C MET A 113 3.21 -0.13 -5.13
N ALA A 114 4.53 0.05 -5.11
CA ALA A 114 5.39 -0.48 -4.05
C ALA A 114 5.03 0.11 -2.68
N GLU A 115 4.87 1.42 -2.59
CA GLU A 115 4.45 2.14 -1.37
C GLU A 115 3.05 1.71 -0.90
N SER A 116 2.12 1.54 -1.83
CA SER A 116 0.77 1.11 -1.51
C SER A 116 0.75 -0.34 -1.02
N ALA A 117 1.51 -1.22 -1.67
CA ALA A 117 1.59 -2.64 -1.32
C ALA A 117 2.18 -2.84 0.08
N ILE A 118 3.31 -2.16 0.42
CA ILE A 118 3.88 -2.27 1.76
C ILE A 118 2.93 -1.73 2.84
N SER A 119 2.20 -0.65 2.55
CA SER A 119 1.22 -0.09 3.47
C SER A 119 0.04 -1.05 3.69
N ILE A 120 -0.47 -1.68 2.62
CA ILE A 120 -1.52 -2.71 2.72
C ILE A 120 -1.01 -3.93 3.50
N ALA A 121 0.24 -4.36 3.29
CA ALA A 121 0.81 -5.47 4.04
C ALA A 121 0.77 -5.21 5.56
N VAL A 122 1.11 -4.00 6.00
CA VAL A 122 1.02 -3.59 7.40
C VAL A 122 -0.44 -3.62 7.89
N GLU A 123 -1.39 -3.09 7.11
CA GLU A 123 -2.83 -3.16 7.45
C GLU A 123 -3.32 -4.60 7.59
N GLU A 124 -2.87 -5.50 6.71
CA GLU A 124 -3.24 -6.91 6.74
C GLU A 124 -2.71 -7.63 8.00
N ILE A 125 -1.49 -7.29 8.47
CA ILE A 125 -0.94 -7.80 9.72
C ILE A 125 -1.79 -7.36 10.91
N TYR A 126 -2.15 -6.06 10.98
CA TYR A 126 -3.03 -5.56 12.03
C TYR A 126 -4.46 -6.14 11.98
N ALA A 127 -4.87 -6.62 10.81
CA ALA A 127 -6.16 -7.28 10.61
C ALA A 127 -6.12 -8.81 10.77
N ASP A 128 -5.02 -9.37 11.24
CA ASP A 128 -4.79 -10.82 11.45
C ASP A 128 -4.86 -11.65 10.15
N ARG A 129 -4.50 -11.06 8.99
CA ARG A 129 -4.52 -11.72 7.67
C ARG A 129 -3.10 -11.92 7.13
N ILE A 130 -2.32 -12.74 7.83
CA ILE A 130 -0.88 -12.91 7.58
C ILE A 130 -0.57 -13.41 6.17
N ARG A 131 -1.37 -14.33 5.61
CA ARG A 131 -1.17 -14.81 4.22
C ARG A 131 -1.35 -13.70 3.19
N SER A 132 -2.35 -12.85 3.40
CA SER A 132 -2.56 -11.68 2.53
C SER A 132 -1.43 -10.67 2.69
N ALA A 133 -0.99 -10.42 3.93
CA ALA A 133 0.16 -9.56 4.19
C ALA A 133 1.41 -10.02 3.45
N TRP A 134 1.68 -11.33 3.47
CA TRP A 134 2.81 -11.92 2.77
C TRP A 134 2.78 -11.65 1.26
N GLN A 135 1.61 -11.81 0.60
CA GLN A 135 1.45 -11.52 -0.81
C GLN A 135 1.73 -10.04 -1.13
N TYR A 136 1.23 -9.13 -0.31
CA TYR A 136 1.49 -7.70 -0.50
C TYR A 136 2.95 -7.31 -0.24
N LEU A 137 3.66 -8.02 0.63
CA LEU A 137 5.11 -7.83 0.81
C LEU A 137 5.88 -8.25 -0.45
N ASP A 138 5.54 -9.41 -1.03
CA ASP A 138 6.12 -9.87 -2.31
C ASP A 138 5.85 -8.84 -3.42
N ASP A 139 4.61 -8.36 -3.54
CA ASP A 139 4.23 -7.33 -4.49
C ASP A 139 5.03 -6.04 -4.27
N ALA A 140 5.22 -5.59 -3.02
CA ALA A 140 5.98 -4.39 -2.71
C ALA A 140 7.44 -4.48 -3.20
N VAL A 141 8.10 -5.60 -2.93
CA VAL A 141 9.48 -5.84 -3.39
C VAL A 141 9.54 -5.96 -4.91
N MET A 142 8.58 -6.64 -5.52
CA MET A 142 8.48 -6.76 -6.98
C MET A 142 8.36 -5.38 -7.64
N TYR A 143 7.44 -4.53 -7.19
CA TYR A 143 7.26 -3.19 -7.74
C TYR A 143 8.44 -2.27 -7.44
N ALA A 144 9.05 -2.39 -6.25
CA ALA A 144 10.27 -1.67 -5.89
C ALA A 144 11.41 -1.96 -6.86
N SER A 145 11.55 -3.20 -7.33
CA SER A 145 12.57 -3.59 -8.32
C SER A 145 12.30 -3.06 -9.73
N GLN A 146 11.12 -2.53 -10.01
CA GLN A 146 10.70 -2.07 -11.34
C GLN A 146 10.83 -0.57 -11.54
N THR A 147 11.26 0.19 -10.52
CA THR A 147 11.44 1.63 -10.59
C THR A 147 12.91 2.02 -10.45
N VAL A 148 13.28 3.16 -11.03
CA VAL A 148 14.61 3.78 -10.86
C VAL A 148 14.72 4.62 -9.58
N TYR A 149 13.60 4.91 -8.93
CA TYR A 149 13.59 5.66 -7.69
C TYR A 149 14.12 4.83 -6.52
N SER A 150 14.61 5.52 -5.47
CA SER A 150 15.12 4.83 -4.29
C SER A 150 13.96 4.22 -3.48
N THR A 151 14.01 2.90 -3.32
CA THR A 151 13.03 2.08 -2.59
C THR A 151 13.61 1.42 -1.34
N LYS A 152 14.78 1.87 -0.89
CA LYS A 152 15.51 1.26 0.23
C LYS A 152 14.69 1.14 1.52
N HIS A 153 13.83 2.11 1.80
CA HIS A 153 12.94 2.05 2.97
C HIS A 153 11.87 0.95 2.83
N ILE A 154 11.32 0.74 1.62
CA ILE A 154 10.35 -0.33 1.34
C ILE A 154 11.02 -1.69 1.50
N GLU A 155 12.21 -1.86 0.92
CA GLU A 155 13.01 -3.08 1.03
C GLU A 155 13.39 -3.37 2.49
N ALA A 156 13.76 -2.33 3.25
CA ALA A 156 14.06 -2.45 4.66
C ALA A 156 12.83 -2.87 5.49
N MET A 157 11.67 -2.24 5.26
CA MET A 157 10.42 -2.61 5.93
C MET A 157 10.01 -4.05 5.58
N ALA A 158 10.03 -4.38 4.29
CA ALA A 158 9.69 -5.71 3.83
C ALA A 158 10.61 -6.76 4.47
N GLY A 159 11.92 -6.54 4.48
CA GLY A 159 12.88 -7.46 5.08
C GLY A 159 12.66 -7.69 6.58
N ILE A 160 12.40 -6.62 7.36
CA ILE A 160 12.09 -6.74 8.80
C ILE A 160 10.81 -7.57 9.01
N ILE A 161 9.77 -7.29 8.22
CA ILE A 161 8.48 -7.97 8.36
C ILE A 161 8.59 -9.42 7.88
N PHE A 162 9.28 -9.71 6.78
CA PHE A 162 9.49 -11.08 6.29
C PHE A 162 10.23 -11.95 7.30
N GLU A 163 11.33 -11.43 7.87
CA GLU A 163 12.08 -12.15 8.90
C GLU A 163 11.18 -12.48 10.09
N TYR A 164 10.40 -11.50 10.54
CA TYR A 164 9.45 -11.68 11.64
C TYR A 164 8.36 -12.72 11.32
N LEU A 165 7.71 -12.64 10.17
CA LEU A 165 6.67 -13.60 9.78
C LEU A 165 7.24 -15.00 9.54
N GLY A 166 8.47 -15.10 9.04
CA GLY A 166 9.18 -16.36 8.88
C GLY A 166 9.47 -17.05 10.22
N GLU A 167 9.78 -16.28 11.27
CA GLU A 167 9.93 -16.81 12.64
C GLU A 167 8.59 -17.29 13.20
N LEU A 168 7.48 -16.57 12.95
CA LEU A 168 6.14 -16.99 13.38
C LEU A 168 5.65 -18.25 12.67
N SER A 169 5.94 -18.39 11.37
CA SER A 169 5.52 -19.53 10.57
C SER A 169 6.53 -19.84 9.45
N PRO A 170 7.47 -20.77 9.70
CA PRO A 170 8.43 -21.19 8.68
C PRO A 170 7.79 -21.77 7.41
N SER A 171 6.53 -22.22 7.48
CA SER A 171 5.79 -22.75 6.32
C SER A 171 5.33 -21.67 5.33
N LEU A 172 5.39 -20.39 5.71
CA LEU A 172 5.06 -19.26 4.83
C LEU A 172 6.28 -18.81 4.00
N VAL A 173 7.49 -19.17 4.42
CA VAL A 173 8.72 -18.82 3.70
C VAL A 173 8.72 -19.56 2.35
N SER A 174 8.52 -18.84 1.24
CA SER A 174 8.67 -19.41 -0.09
C SER A 174 10.16 -19.59 -0.39
N GLU A 175 10.51 -20.68 -1.10
CA GLU A 175 11.90 -20.99 -1.51
C GLU A 175 12.53 -19.89 -2.41
N ASN A 176 11.77 -18.89 -2.83
CA ASN A 176 12.18 -17.86 -3.78
C ASN A 176 12.72 -16.59 -3.15
N MET A 177 12.76 -16.47 -1.82
CA MET A 177 13.29 -15.28 -1.17
C MET A 177 14.73 -15.51 -0.71
N GLU A 178 15.67 -15.09 -1.54
CA GLU A 178 17.05 -14.90 -1.14
C GLU A 178 17.18 -13.64 -0.27
N LEU A 179 16.93 -13.80 1.03
CA LEU A 179 17.25 -12.79 2.06
C LEU A 179 18.76 -12.79 2.40
N ASP A 180 19.57 -13.47 1.59
CA ASP A 180 21.00 -13.71 1.84
C ASP A 180 21.87 -12.44 1.99
N SER A 181 21.33 -11.26 1.69
CA SER A 181 22.03 -9.97 1.83
C SER A 181 21.32 -8.96 2.72
N PHE A 182 20.25 -9.36 3.45
CA PHE A 182 19.49 -8.43 4.27
C PHE A 182 20.27 -8.01 5.51
N ASP A 183 20.68 -6.73 5.57
CA ASP A 183 21.34 -6.15 6.73
C ASP A 183 20.30 -5.54 7.68
N TYR A 184 19.90 -6.32 8.68
CA TYR A 184 18.95 -5.92 9.71
C TYR A 184 19.36 -4.64 10.44
N ASN A 185 20.66 -4.43 10.68
CA ASN A 185 21.14 -3.26 11.40
C ASN A 185 21.00 -1.97 10.60
N SER A 186 21.20 -2.03 9.29
CA SER A 186 20.94 -0.88 8.39
C SER A 186 19.43 -0.68 8.19
N ALA A 187 18.66 -1.76 8.05
CA ALA A 187 17.22 -1.71 7.84
C ALA A 187 16.49 -1.03 9.01
N LYS A 188 16.83 -1.36 10.26
CA LYS A 188 16.19 -0.74 11.44
C LYS A 188 16.36 0.78 11.52
N GLN A 189 17.42 1.35 10.92
CA GLN A 189 17.63 2.80 10.87
C GLN A 189 16.71 3.47 9.85
N MET A 190 16.26 2.75 8.83
CA MET A 190 15.41 3.26 7.76
C MET A 190 13.91 3.17 8.09
N CYS A 191 13.54 2.37 9.10
CA CYS A 191 12.14 2.08 9.43
C CYS A 191 11.60 2.84 10.66
N VAL A 192 12.26 3.94 11.04
CA VAL A 192 11.92 4.72 12.25
C VAL A 192 10.51 5.33 12.24
N ASP A 193 9.88 5.46 11.07
CA ASP A 193 8.54 6.06 10.95
C ASP A 193 7.40 5.03 10.93
N ASN A 194 7.72 3.73 10.85
CA ASN A 194 6.69 2.69 10.82
C ASN A 194 6.58 1.99 12.18
N GLU A 195 5.42 2.08 12.82
CA GLU A 195 5.17 1.53 14.16
C GLU A 195 5.33 0.02 14.25
N LEU A 196 4.86 -0.73 13.23
CA LEU A 196 5.02 -2.19 13.22
C LEU A 196 6.50 -2.58 13.16
N CYS A 197 7.29 -1.94 12.31
CA CYS A 197 8.73 -2.21 12.22
C CYS A 197 9.46 -1.83 13.51
N LYS A 198 9.15 -0.68 14.11
CA LYS A 198 9.67 -0.30 15.43
C LYS A 198 9.35 -1.37 16.49
N TYR A 199 8.11 -1.84 16.49
CA TYR A 199 7.65 -2.87 17.42
C TYR A 199 8.41 -4.19 17.21
N ILE A 200 8.51 -4.69 15.97
CA ILE A 200 9.27 -5.92 15.65
C ILE A 200 10.73 -5.79 16.09
N VAL A 201 11.37 -4.65 15.82
CA VAL A 201 12.75 -4.40 16.26
C VAL A 201 12.85 -4.41 17.80
N SER A 202 11.88 -3.82 18.50
CA SER A 202 11.83 -3.80 19.97
C SER A 202 11.60 -5.18 20.56
N LEU A 203 10.91 -6.08 19.87
CA LEU A 203 10.77 -7.49 20.29
C LEU A 203 12.12 -8.21 20.33
N LYS A 204 13.02 -7.88 19.40
CA LYS A 204 14.37 -8.47 19.32
C LYS A 204 15.41 -7.74 20.18
N ASN A 205 15.17 -6.47 20.49
CA ASN A 205 16.08 -5.63 21.27
C ASN A 205 15.30 -4.75 22.26
N ALA A 206 15.20 -5.20 23.50
CA ALA A 206 14.49 -4.49 24.56
C ALA A 206 15.07 -3.08 24.88
N ASP A 207 16.33 -2.83 24.55
CA ASP A 207 17.02 -1.54 24.76
C ASP A 207 16.75 -0.54 23.62
N ALA A 208 16.01 -0.93 22.58
CA ALA A 208 15.65 -0.01 21.52
C ALA A 208 14.76 1.11 22.07
N GLU A 209 15.19 2.36 21.88
CA GLU A 209 14.46 3.55 22.35
C GLU A 209 13.57 4.09 21.21
N TYR A 210 12.42 3.49 21.03
CA TYR A 210 11.35 4.02 20.16
C TYR A 210 10.19 4.54 21.02
N SER A 211 9.49 5.54 20.51
CA SER A 211 8.18 5.98 20.97
C SER A 211 7.10 5.47 20.03
N PHE A 212 5.94 5.13 20.58
CA PHE A 212 4.79 4.60 19.83
C PHE A 212 3.58 5.51 20.03
N GLU A 213 2.78 5.65 18.98
CA GLU A 213 1.47 6.30 19.08
C GLU A 213 0.43 5.34 19.67
N ASP A 214 0.58 4.04 19.36
CA ASP A 214 -0.27 2.99 19.94
C ASP A 214 0.16 2.68 21.38
N GLU A 215 -0.72 3.00 22.32
CA GLU A 215 -0.49 2.82 23.76
C GLU A 215 -0.24 1.36 24.15
N ALA A 216 -0.85 0.39 23.47
CA ALA A 216 -0.67 -1.03 23.79
C ALA A 216 0.71 -1.52 23.37
N LEU A 217 1.22 -1.08 22.22
CA LEU A 217 2.58 -1.38 21.76
C LEU A 217 3.61 -0.76 22.69
N GLU A 218 3.45 0.51 23.07
CA GLU A 218 4.33 1.22 24.00
C GLU A 218 4.42 0.49 25.35
N ARG A 219 3.26 0.18 25.93
CA ARG A 219 3.19 -0.54 27.21
C ARG A 219 3.83 -1.94 27.14
N HIS A 220 3.62 -2.66 26.03
CA HIS A 220 4.21 -3.99 25.87
C HIS A 220 5.73 -3.93 25.81
N VAL A 221 6.30 -2.99 25.05
CA VAL A 221 7.76 -2.79 24.98
C VAL A 221 8.34 -2.45 26.35
N VAL A 222 7.65 -1.64 27.16
CA VAL A 222 8.04 -1.34 28.54
C VAL A 222 8.03 -2.63 29.40
N CYS A 223 7.03 -3.51 29.24
CA CYS A 223 7.00 -4.79 29.95
C CYS A 223 8.23 -5.66 29.61
N ARG A 224 8.65 -5.71 28.34
CA ARG A 224 9.85 -6.45 27.94
C ARG A 224 11.13 -5.88 28.54
N ARG A 225 11.23 -4.56 28.75
CA ARG A 225 12.34 -3.95 29.50
C ARG A 225 12.34 -4.40 30.97
N PHE A 226 11.16 -4.51 31.63
CA PHE A 226 11.10 -5.11 32.98
C PHE A 226 11.58 -6.56 32.97
N MET A 227 11.21 -7.37 32.00
CA MET A 227 11.64 -8.75 31.87
C MET A 227 13.15 -8.85 31.65
N ALA A 228 13.75 -8.00 30.82
CA ALA A 228 15.19 -7.93 30.57
C ALA A 228 15.97 -7.60 31.86
N ASN A 229 15.37 -6.80 32.75
CA ASN A 229 15.93 -6.48 34.08
C ASN A 229 15.62 -7.54 35.16
N GLY A 230 14.93 -8.65 34.82
CA GLY A 230 14.54 -9.69 35.77
C GLY A 230 13.35 -9.34 36.67
N GLU A 231 12.65 -8.23 36.39
CA GLU A 231 11.51 -7.72 37.17
C GLU A 231 10.18 -8.37 36.71
N TYR A 232 10.14 -9.72 36.76
CA TYR A 232 9.01 -10.51 36.21
C TYR A 232 7.67 -10.25 36.89
N ASP A 233 7.65 -9.91 38.20
CA ASP A 233 6.40 -9.56 38.89
C ASP A 233 5.78 -8.29 38.32
N LYS A 234 6.60 -7.25 38.11
CA LYS A 234 6.14 -5.98 37.49
C LYS A 234 5.69 -6.21 36.06
N ALA A 235 6.46 -6.94 35.26
CA ALA A 235 6.13 -7.28 33.91
C ALA A 235 4.80 -8.04 33.83
N ASN A 236 4.61 -9.08 34.66
CA ASN A 236 3.38 -9.86 34.68
C ASN A 236 2.15 -9.02 35.04
N SER A 237 2.25 -8.10 36.00
CA SER A 237 1.17 -7.18 36.36
C SER A 237 0.82 -6.26 35.18
N ALA A 238 1.83 -5.60 34.60
CA ALA A 238 1.64 -4.66 33.49
C ALA A 238 1.10 -5.34 32.22
N LEU A 239 1.56 -6.56 31.89
CA LEU A 239 1.03 -7.35 30.77
C LEU A 239 -0.47 -7.69 30.97
N ASN A 240 -0.87 -8.06 32.17
CA ASN A 240 -2.28 -8.29 32.48
C ASN A 240 -3.11 -7.03 32.41
N ASP A 241 -2.55 -5.84 32.64
CA ASP A 241 -3.27 -4.57 32.49
C ASP A 241 -3.49 -4.21 31.01
N ILE A 242 -2.55 -4.58 30.12
CA ILE A 242 -2.74 -4.46 28.67
C ILE A 242 -3.92 -5.31 28.19
N LEU A 243 -4.04 -6.56 28.67
CA LEU A 243 -5.17 -7.44 28.31
C LEU A 243 -6.53 -6.93 28.78
N LYS A 244 -6.57 -5.97 29.73
CA LYS A 244 -7.81 -5.35 30.23
C LYS A 244 -8.20 -4.08 29.46
N LEU A 245 -7.36 -3.62 28.52
CA LEU A 245 -7.71 -2.45 27.69
C LEU A 245 -8.98 -2.76 26.90
N ASP A 246 -9.90 -1.79 26.89
CA ASP A 246 -11.14 -1.89 26.11
C ASP A 246 -10.91 -1.49 24.64
N VAL A 247 -9.91 -2.16 24.01
CA VAL A 247 -9.55 -1.99 22.60
C VAL A 247 -9.29 -3.34 21.97
N ARG A 248 -9.58 -3.46 20.69
CA ARG A 248 -9.22 -4.66 19.93
C ARG A 248 -7.71 -4.64 19.68
N LEU A 249 -6.99 -5.56 20.30
CA LEU A 249 -5.56 -5.74 20.08
C LEU A 249 -5.31 -6.59 18.81
N PRO A 250 -4.33 -6.23 17.98
CA PRO A 250 -3.90 -7.06 16.86
C PRO A 250 -3.46 -8.46 17.33
N GLY A 251 -3.75 -9.49 16.53
CA GLY A 251 -3.46 -10.87 16.91
C GLY A 251 -1.96 -11.14 17.10
N VAL A 252 -1.11 -10.47 16.32
CA VAL A 252 0.35 -10.55 16.49
C VAL A 252 0.79 -9.99 17.85
N LEU A 253 0.19 -8.89 18.32
CA LEU A 253 0.45 -8.36 19.66
C LEU A 253 -0.06 -9.33 20.74
N MET A 254 -1.27 -9.86 20.58
CA MET A 254 -1.85 -10.84 21.52
C MET A 254 -0.98 -12.09 21.64
N TYR A 255 -0.41 -12.58 20.53
CA TYR A 255 0.52 -13.70 20.53
C TYR A 255 1.72 -13.43 21.45
N HIS A 256 2.37 -12.28 21.29
CA HIS A 256 3.54 -11.90 22.09
C HIS A 256 3.19 -11.60 23.56
N LEU A 257 2.01 -11.02 23.82
CA LEU A 257 1.53 -10.83 25.20
C LEU A 257 1.39 -12.17 25.92
N PHE A 258 0.82 -13.19 25.27
CA PHE A 258 0.70 -14.52 25.87
C PHE A 258 2.06 -15.22 26.00
N GLU A 259 2.97 -15.03 25.04
CA GLU A 259 4.34 -15.52 25.12
C GLU A 259 5.08 -14.97 26.34
N ASP A 260 5.03 -13.66 26.53
CA ASP A 260 5.70 -12.98 27.62
C ASP A 260 5.04 -13.28 28.98
N LEU A 261 3.71 -13.40 29.04
CA LEU A 261 2.98 -13.87 30.24
C LEU A 261 3.33 -15.31 30.60
N GLU A 262 3.44 -16.21 29.60
CA GLU A 262 3.92 -17.58 29.83
C GLU A 262 5.32 -17.57 30.47
N LEU A 263 6.23 -16.76 29.89
CA LEU A 263 7.60 -16.65 30.41
C LEU A 263 7.63 -16.07 31.82
N CYS A 264 6.91 -14.97 32.09
CA CYS A 264 6.83 -14.40 33.43
C CYS A 264 6.30 -15.41 34.46
N CYS A 265 5.22 -16.12 34.12
CA CYS A 265 4.66 -17.15 35.03
C CYS A 265 5.63 -18.32 35.30
N ARG A 266 6.41 -18.73 34.32
CA ARG A 266 7.46 -19.74 34.48
C ARG A 266 8.54 -19.27 35.46
N GLN A 267 9.03 -18.03 35.30
CA GLN A 267 10.05 -17.45 36.18
C GLN A 267 9.56 -17.26 37.62
N LEU A 268 8.27 -16.95 37.77
CA LEU A 268 7.62 -16.78 39.09
C LEU A 268 7.16 -18.13 39.74
N GLY A 269 7.42 -19.26 39.08
CA GLY A 269 7.03 -20.58 39.59
C GLY A 269 5.55 -20.93 39.46
N ASN A 270 4.76 -20.13 38.73
CA ASN A 270 3.32 -20.35 38.54
C ASN A 270 3.06 -21.23 37.31
N SER A 271 3.33 -22.52 37.42
CA SER A 271 3.21 -23.50 36.34
C SER A 271 1.78 -23.64 35.81
N LYS A 272 0.74 -23.39 36.61
CA LYS A 272 -0.64 -23.49 36.19
C LYS A 272 -0.99 -22.36 35.20
N SER A 273 -0.68 -21.14 35.59
CA SER A 273 -0.93 -19.96 34.69
C SER A 273 -0.04 -20.03 33.47
N ALA A 274 1.22 -20.44 33.59
CA ALA A 274 2.11 -20.64 32.45
C ALA A 274 1.50 -21.58 31.39
N LYS A 275 0.91 -22.72 31.82
CA LYS A 275 0.25 -23.65 30.92
C LYS A 275 -0.98 -23.00 30.21
N THR A 276 -1.76 -22.21 30.93
CA THR A 276 -2.91 -21.51 30.36
C THR A 276 -2.45 -20.55 29.26
N TYR A 277 -1.47 -19.70 29.54
CA TYR A 277 -0.97 -18.75 28.55
C TYR A 277 -0.28 -19.43 27.35
N SER A 278 0.37 -20.58 27.56
CA SER A 278 0.91 -21.39 26.46
C SER A 278 -0.19 -21.87 25.50
N LEU A 279 -1.34 -22.29 26.01
CA LEU A 279 -2.49 -22.70 25.19
C LEU A 279 -3.12 -21.50 24.46
N GLU A 280 -3.29 -20.37 25.15
CA GLU A 280 -3.80 -19.14 24.54
C GLU A 280 -2.88 -18.64 23.42
N LYS A 281 -1.56 -18.65 23.63
CA LYS A 281 -0.56 -18.33 22.62
C LYS A 281 -0.72 -19.20 21.37
N MET A 282 -0.84 -20.53 21.52
CA MET A 282 -1.00 -21.45 20.39
C MET A 282 -2.32 -21.22 19.64
N SER A 283 -3.42 -21.04 20.37
CA SER A 283 -4.71 -20.71 19.79
C SER A 283 -4.68 -19.39 18.99
N GLN A 284 -3.94 -18.40 19.53
CA GLN A 284 -3.77 -17.13 18.85
C GLN A 284 -2.95 -17.27 17.55
N LEU A 285 -1.87 -18.07 17.61
CA LEU A 285 -1.05 -18.35 16.41
C LEU A 285 -1.86 -19.06 15.32
N GLU A 286 -2.65 -20.07 15.66
CA GLU A 286 -3.53 -20.74 14.73
C GLU A 286 -4.52 -19.77 14.07
N ARG A 287 -5.07 -18.83 14.85
CA ARG A 287 -6.02 -17.83 14.35
C ARG A 287 -5.40 -16.86 13.35
N ILE A 288 -4.19 -16.37 13.60
CA ILE A 288 -3.54 -15.41 12.71
C ILE A 288 -2.97 -16.06 11.44
N LEU A 289 -2.74 -17.38 11.46
CA LEU A 289 -2.23 -18.15 10.32
C LEU A 289 -3.34 -18.81 9.48
N SER A 290 -4.60 -18.85 9.97
CA SER A 290 -5.75 -19.41 9.25
C SER A 290 -6.22 -18.49 8.14
#